data_e034dab78921c583a23bf53745badc4b
#
_entry.id   e034dab78921c583a23bf53745badc4b
#
_cell.length_a   1.000
_cell.length_b   1.000
_cell.length_c   1.000
_cell.angle_alpha   90.00
_cell.angle_beta   90.00
_cell.angle_gamma   90.00
#
_symmetry.space_group_name_H-M   'P 1'
#
loop_
_entity.id
_entity.type
_entity.pdbx_description
1 polymer ?
#
loop_
_entity_poly.entity_id
_entity_poly.type
_entity_poly.pdbx_seq_one_letter_code
_entity_poly.pdbx_strand_id
1 'polypeptide(L)'
;MNNLVGATPEETAFFKSFIDRHSVFLTAGFSEIAVSENTKLEPEESLVTSVLGSQKKASIERSTYAGFRYALNLLLKSLLTNVAVTNHKHSPDFKLRGVIEGFYGTPWTHEQRLRGLAHFSDFGFNRYLLAPKDDPWHRYDWRSALSEDFLNRVSELIAEGRKNGVTVAVAISPGLTVEYSDAHDVSAIMVRFKQLHSIGVREFGLFLDDIPARLQSEKDSAKFDSIMQAHSYYCNAVWAELKKLDSDNSLAICPLQYHGKATEEYITEFGNALDPDLALIWTGREICSEYLDVSDAKVFKAKTNHIPLYWDNYPVNDVAMLHELHVGPIEGREKGLHNHSLGYFANPMDRFELSLISLSTIGDYLWDTQGYDAQVSWEYSLTLLMDNSGDRAAIRNLLRGCFESCLRVNPAPDFYAMLEEASFSWKTGKPAQAAQIVETHSKQMLNDVATINSAQFSQPHWREESLKWLTKYEAVGKALQEIAGILSTCGVSKNSNLSGTKADLVTITSIRASLNSDPTRIFGSGLDMTLAELADEIRWSLTS
;
A
#
# COMPACT_ATOMS: atom_id res chain seq x y z
N MET A 1 -6.56 -32.79 9.50
CA MET A 1 -5.84 -32.64 8.22
C MET A 1 -6.86 -32.21 7.18
N ASN A 2 -6.58 -31.12 6.47
CA ASN A 2 -7.45 -30.70 5.36
C ASN A 2 -7.34 -31.74 4.23
N ASN A 3 -8.44 -32.42 3.92
CA ASN A 3 -8.49 -33.38 2.83
C ASN A 3 -8.99 -32.66 1.56
N LEU A 4 -8.10 -32.47 0.58
CA LEU A 4 -8.42 -31.84 -0.70
C LEU A 4 -8.83 -32.93 -1.67
N VAL A 5 -10.09 -32.94 -2.11
CA VAL A 5 -10.68 -33.97 -2.97
C VAL A 5 -11.06 -33.39 -4.33
N GLY A 6 -10.63 -34.01 -5.42
CA GLY A 6 -10.95 -33.60 -6.79
C GLY A 6 -10.04 -32.50 -7.36
N ALA A 7 -9.00 -32.07 -6.62
CA ALA A 7 -8.02 -31.12 -7.10
C ALA A 7 -6.97 -31.75 -8.02
N THR A 8 -6.41 -30.96 -8.93
CA THR A 8 -5.28 -31.33 -9.76
C THR A 8 -3.97 -31.46 -8.95
N PRO A 9 -2.92 -32.09 -9.50
CA PRO A 9 -1.61 -32.11 -8.85
C PRO A 9 -1.02 -30.69 -8.59
N GLU A 10 -1.23 -29.76 -9.51
CA GLU A 10 -0.80 -28.36 -9.39
C GLU A 10 -1.55 -27.65 -8.25
N GLU A 11 -2.86 -27.77 -8.20
CA GLU A 11 -3.70 -27.23 -7.11
C GLU A 11 -3.31 -27.82 -5.75
N THR A 12 -2.99 -29.10 -5.70
CA THR A 12 -2.54 -29.79 -4.49
C THR A 12 -1.19 -29.25 -4.02
N ALA A 13 -0.24 -29.01 -4.95
CA ALA A 13 1.06 -28.45 -4.63
C ALA A 13 0.95 -27.02 -4.11
N PHE A 14 0.11 -26.20 -4.76
CA PHE A 14 -0.16 -24.84 -4.29
C PHE A 14 -0.82 -24.83 -2.90
N PHE A 15 -1.83 -25.67 -2.70
CA PHE A 15 -2.52 -25.77 -1.41
C PHE A 15 -1.58 -26.09 -0.26
N LYS A 16 -0.59 -26.98 -0.45
CA LYS A 16 0.44 -27.24 0.57
C LYS A 16 1.21 -25.98 0.92
N SER A 17 1.72 -25.25 -0.07
CA SER A 17 2.44 -24.00 0.15
C SER A 17 1.55 -22.92 0.79
N PHE A 18 0.26 -22.89 0.46
CA PHE A 18 -0.71 -21.96 1.01
C PHE A 18 -0.97 -22.24 2.49
N ILE A 19 -1.20 -23.48 2.90
CA ILE A 19 -1.41 -23.83 4.32
C ILE A 19 -0.15 -23.65 5.17
N ASP A 20 1.05 -23.78 4.59
CA ASP A 20 2.31 -23.52 5.29
C ASP A 20 2.45 -22.03 5.66
N ARG A 21 1.87 -21.14 4.85
CA ARG A 21 1.81 -19.69 5.14
C ARG A 21 0.66 -19.31 6.08
N HIS A 22 -0.40 -20.11 6.14
CA HIS A 22 -1.62 -19.78 6.87
C HIS A 22 -1.95 -20.85 7.92
N SER A 23 -1.36 -20.72 9.09
CA SER A 23 -1.43 -21.69 10.20
C SER A 23 -2.86 -22.04 10.63
N VAL A 24 -3.81 -21.13 10.40
CA VAL A 24 -5.24 -21.36 10.70
C VAL A 24 -5.82 -22.59 9.98
N PHE A 25 -5.31 -22.93 8.80
CA PHE A 25 -5.72 -24.17 8.10
C PHE A 25 -5.23 -25.43 8.82
N LEU A 26 -4.09 -25.37 9.53
CA LEU A 26 -3.55 -26.49 10.31
C LEU A 26 -4.29 -26.67 11.64
N THR A 27 -4.67 -25.57 12.28
CA THR A 27 -5.25 -25.55 13.62
C THR A 27 -6.79 -25.62 13.62
N ALA A 28 -7.42 -24.95 12.65
CA ALA A 28 -8.87 -24.77 12.59
C ALA A 28 -9.46 -25.00 11.18
N GLY A 29 -8.70 -25.61 10.28
CA GLY A 29 -9.08 -25.80 8.88
C GLY A 29 -10.26 -26.74 8.63
N PHE A 30 -10.58 -26.93 7.35
CA PHE A 30 -11.66 -27.80 6.92
C PHE A 30 -11.25 -29.27 6.98
N SER A 31 -12.15 -30.15 7.41
CA SER A 31 -11.93 -31.60 7.37
C SER A 31 -11.87 -32.11 5.92
N GLU A 32 -12.58 -31.44 5.01
CA GLU A 32 -12.65 -31.75 3.58
C GLU A 32 -12.90 -30.45 2.78
N ILE A 33 -12.17 -30.29 1.68
CA ILE A 33 -12.42 -29.28 0.65
C ILE A 33 -12.63 -30.04 -0.66
N ALA A 34 -13.88 -30.07 -1.15
CA ALA A 34 -14.22 -30.68 -2.42
C ALA A 34 -14.01 -29.69 -3.56
N VAL A 35 -13.25 -30.09 -4.57
CA VAL A 35 -12.94 -29.26 -5.76
C VAL A 35 -13.56 -29.93 -6.99
N SER A 36 -14.27 -29.13 -7.78
CA SER A 36 -14.87 -29.59 -9.03
C SER A 36 -14.70 -28.59 -10.17
N GLU A 37 -14.76 -29.07 -11.39
CA GLU A 37 -14.71 -28.24 -12.58
C GLU A 37 -16.09 -27.66 -12.91
N ASN A 38 -16.14 -26.39 -13.27
CA ASN A 38 -17.32 -25.71 -13.80
C ASN A 38 -16.91 -24.78 -14.95
N THR A 39 -16.97 -25.28 -16.16
CA THR A 39 -16.55 -24.58 -17.39
C THR A 39 -17.41 -23.38 -17.76
N LYS A 40 -18.48 -23.10 -17.01
CA LYS A 40 -19.32 -21.92 -17.21
C LYS A 40 -18.81 -20.68 -16.45
N LEU A 41 -17.83 -20.85 -15.57
CA LEU A 41 -17.20 -19.76 -14.82
C LEU A 41 -16.09 -19.12 -15.66
N GLU A 42 -15.93 -17.81 -15.48
CA GLU A 42 -14.78 -17.08 -16.05
C GLU A 42 -13.45 -17.56 -15.41
N PRO A 43 -12.29 -17.30 -16.02
CA PRO A 43 -11.01 -17.86 -15.54
C PRO A 43 -10.66 -17.57 -14.08
N GLU A 44 -10.96 -16.36 -13.58
CA GLU A 44 -10.70 -15.98 -12.19
C GLU A 44 -11.90 -16.19 -11.27
N GLU A 45 -13.03 -16.65 -11.78
CA GLU A 45 -14.24 -16.91 -11.01
C GLU A 45 -14.23 -18.27 -10.32
N SER A 46 -14.87 -18.31 -9.18
CA SER A 46 -15.19 -19.55 -8.47
C SER A 46 -16.54 -19.47 -7.78
N LEU A 47 -17.15 -20.63 -7.54
CA LEU A 47 -18.32 -20.77 -6.70
C LEU A 47 -17.90 -21.47 -5.41
N VAL A 48 -18.06 -20.80 -4.28
CA VAL A 48 -17.50 -21.24 -3.01
C VAL A 48 -18.60 -21.41 -1.97
N THR A 49 -18.53 -22.52 -1.25
CA THR A 49 -19.37 -22.77 -0.07
C THR A 49 -18.49 -23.25 1.08
N SER A 50 -18.74 -22.75 2.29
CA SER A 50 -18.12 -23.26 3.51
C SER A 50 -19.15 -23.48 4.61
N VAL A 51 -18.99 -24.55 5.37
CA VAL A 51 -19.75 -24.86 6.57
C VAL A 51 -18.80 -24.88 7.75
N LEU A 52 -19.07 -24.02 8.73
CA LEU A 52 -18.30 -23.91 9.98
C LEU A 52 -19.02 -24.66 11.11
N GLY A 53 -18.32 -25.04 12.15
CA GLY A 53 -18.86 -25.79 13.29
C GLY A 53 -18.05 -27.05 13.59
N SER A 54 -18.69 -28.12 14.08
CA SER A 54 -18.00 -29.34 14.50
C SER A 54 -17.40 -30.17 13.35
N GLN A 55 -17.99 -30.07 12.16
CA GLN A 55 -17.46 -30.67 10.94
C GLN A 55 -17.34 -29.60 9.87
N LYS A 56 -16.21 -28.91 9.86
CA LYS A 56 -15.91 -27.87 8.87
C LYS A 56 -15.68 -28.53 7.51
N LYS A 57 -16.50 -28.16 6.52
CA LYS A 57 -16.38 -28.60 5.13
C LYS A 57 -16.47 -27.41 4.19
N ALA A 58 -15.82 -27.53 3.02
CA ALA A 58 -15.93 -26.55 1.97
C ALA A 58 -16.05 -27.20 0.60
N SER A 59 -16.60 -26.46 -0.37
CA SER A 59 -16.57 -26.79 -1.78
C SER A 59 -16.13 -25.62 -2.63
N ILE A 60 -15.40 -25.92 -3.69
CA ILE A 60 -14.91 -24.99 -4.69
C ILE A 60 -15.30 -25.53 -6.07
N GLU A 61 -16.09 -24.75 -6.83
CA GLU A 61 -16.23 -24.96 -8.26
C GLU A 61 -15.42 -23.91 -8.98
N ARG A 62 -14.62 -24.28 -9.97
CA ARG A 62 -13.74 -23.39 -10.72
C ARG A 62 -13.57 -23.86 -12.18
N SER A 63 -13.25 -22.94 -13.09
CA SER A 63 -12.88 -23.28 -14.47
C SER A 63 -11.37 -23.41 -14.68
N THR A 64 -10.58 -22.67 -13.89
CA THR A 64 -9.12 -22.63 -14.00
C THR A 64 -8.42 -22.72 -12.65
N TYR A 65 -7.11 -22.89 -12.71
CA TYR A 65 -6.22 -22.79 -11.55
C TYR A 65 -6.30 -21.42 -10.83
N ALA A 66 -6.49 -20.32 -11.57
CA ALA A 66 -6.66 -18.99 -10.97
C ALA A 66 -7.91 -18.93 -10.08
N GLY A 67 -9.06 -19.45 -10.56
CA GLY A 67 -10.28 -19.52 -9.76
C GLY A 67 -10.10 -20.34 -8.48
N PHE A 68 -9.35 -21.45 -8.55
CA PHE A 68 -9.04 -22.24 -7.35
C PHE A 68 -8.24 -21.44 -6.31
N ARG A 69 -7.17 -20.75 -6.73
CA ARG A 69 -6.32 -19.98 -5.81
C ARG A 69 -7.12 -18.90 -5.08
N TYR A 70 -7.92 -18.14 -5.82
CA TYR A 70 -8.74 -17.09 -5.22
C TYR A 70 -9.87 -17.62 -4.32
N ALA A 71 -10.40 -18.81 -4.64
CA ALA A 71 -11.33 -19.48 -3.76
C ALA A 71 -10.71 -19.82 -2.39
N LEU A 72 -9.43 -20.20 -2.37
CA LEU A 72 -8.71 -20.45 -1.11
C LEU A 72 -8.58 -19.19 -0.25
N ASN A 73 -8.37 -18.01 -0.87
CA ASN A 73 -8.34 -16.73 -0.13
C ASN A 73 -9.70 -16.45 0.55
N LEU A 74 -10.81 -16.73 -0.13
CA LEU A 74 -12.13 -16.60 0.47
C LEU A 74 -12.36 -17.61 1.61
N LEU A 75 -11.89 -18.86 1.46
CA LEU A 75 -11.96 -19.85 2.53
C LEU A 75 -11.07 -19.46 3.73
N LEU A 76 -9.90 -18.86 3.49
CA LEU A 76 -9.05 -18.30 4.52
C LEU A 76 -9.79 -17.19 5.29
N LYS A 77 -10.39 -16.25 4.57
CA LYS A 77 -11.21 -15.17 5.16
C LYS A 77 -12.36 -15.75 5.99
N SER A 78 -13.04 -16.78 5.48
CA SER A 78 -14.11 -17.50 6.20
C SER A 78 -13.62 -18.09 7.53
N LEU A 79 -12.43 -18.70 7.55
CA LEU A 79 -11.84 -19.27 8.77
C LEU A 79 -11.43 -18.19 9.78
N LEU A 80 -10.75 -17.15 9.33
CA LEU A 80 -10.23 -16.08 10.19
C LEU A 80 -11.35 -15.21 10.78
N THR A 81 -12.42 -14.98 10.03
CA THR A 81 -13.57 -14.18 10.47
C THR A 81 -14.66 -15.02 11.14
N ASN A 82 -14.56 -16.35 11.07
CA ASN A 82 -15.60 -17.30 11.50
C ASN A 82 -16.98 -17.02 10.85
N VAL A 83 -16.98 -16.61 9.57
CA VAL A 83 -18.19 -16.35 8.78
C VAL A 83 -18.27 -17.39 7.66
N ALA A 84 -19.36 -18.16 7.65
CA ALA A 84 -19.60 -19.16 6.60
C ALA A 84 -19.90 -18.49 5.24
N VAL A 85 -19.47 -19.14 4.17
CA VAL A 85 -19.74 -18.72 2.78
C VAL A 85 -20.79 -19.66 2.18
N THR A 86 -21.85 -19.10 1.61
CA THR A 86 -22.95 -19.92 1.04
C THR A 86 -23.10 -19.62 -0.44
N ASN A 87 -22.71 -20.58 -1.27
CA ASN A 87 -22.86 -20.54 -2.74
C ASN A 87 -22.47 -19.17 -3.35
N HIS A 88 -21.34 -18.63 -2.88
CA HIS A 88 -20.88 -17.30 -3.26
C HIS A 88 -20.10 -17.34 -4.57
N LYS A 89 -20.57 -16.57 -5.56
CA LYS A 89 -19.81 -16.34 -6.79
C LYS A 89 -18.71 -15.34 -6.50
N HIS A 90 -17.47 -15.81 -6.47
CA HIS A 90 -16.29 -15.05 -6.11
C HIS A 90 -15.51 -14.68 -7.38
N SER A 91 -15.50 -13.39 -7.70
CA SER A 91 -14.85 -12.85 -8.90
C SER A 91 -14.35 -11.44 -8.65
N PRO A 92 -13.21 -11.03 -9.25
CA PRO A 92 -12.69 -9.69 -9.08
C PRO A 92 -13.43 -8.66 -9.93
N ASP A 93 -13.63 -7.46 -9.37
CA ASP A 93 -14.14 -6.30 -10.11
C ASP A 93 -13.07 -5.76 -11.09
N PHE A 94 -11.87 -5.49 -10.60
CA PHE A 94 -10.75 -5.10 -11.46
C PHE A 94 -10.10 -6.32 -12.09
N LYS A 95 -9.93 -6.34 -13.42
CA LYS A 95 -9.26 -7.44 -14.12
C LYS A 95 -7.74 -7.40 -13.99
N LEU A 96 -7.14 -6.21 -14.01
CA LEU A 96 -5.72 -5.98 -13.83
C LEU A 96 -5.52 -5.30 -12.46
N ARG A 97 -4.85 -6.00 -11.56
CA ARG A 97 -4.65 -5.64 -10.15
C ARG A 97 -3.19 -5.84 -9.81
N GLY A 98 -2.46 -4.74 -9.63
CA GLY A 98 -1.01 -4.80 -9.52
C GLY A 98 -0.42 -4.07 -8.33
N VAL A 99 0.82 -4.45 -8.02
CA VAL A 99 1.73 -3.69 -7.18
C VAL A 99 2.86 -3.19 -8.08
N ILE A 100 3.17 -1.90 -8.02
CA ILE A 100 4.29 -1.30 -8.73
C ILE A 100 5.36 -0.88 -7.73
N GLU A 101 6.54 -1.48 -7.80
CA GLU A 101 7.71 -1.04 -7.02
C GLU A 101 8.30 0.22 -7.68
N GLY A 102 7.61 1.36 -7.48
CA GLY A 102 7.89 2.63 -8.16
C GLY A 102 8.27 3.78 -7.23
N PHE A 103 8.56 3.49 -5.97
CA PHE A 103 8.94 4.49 -4.96
C PHE A 103 10.42 4.90 -5.08
N TYR A 104 10.75 6.07 -4.53
CA TYR A 104 12.11 6.52 -4.27
C TYR A 104 12.59 5.98 -2.93
N GLY A 105 13.90 5.70 -2.82
CA GLY A 105 14.52 5.13 -1.63
C GLY A 105 15.16 3.78 -1.90
N THR A 106 15.41 3.02 -0.82
CA THR A 106 16.06 1.71 -0.93
C THR A 106 15.10 0.70 -1.57
N PRO A 107 15.44 0.15 -2.75
CA PRO A 107 14.63 -0.90 -3.37
C PRO A 107 14.45 -2.11 -2.46
N TRP A 108 13.32 -2.80 -2.60
CA TRP A 108 13.12 -4.06 -1.89
C TRP A 108 14.20 -5.08 -2.25
N THR A 109 14.60 -5.89 -1.28
CA THR A 109 15.54 -6.97 -1.51
C THR A 109 14.93 -8.05 -2.41
N HIS A 110 15.76 -8.84 -3.06
CA HIS A 110 15.27 -9.94 -3.90
C HIS A 110 14.42 -10.94 -3.12
N GLU A 111 14.78 -11.23 -1.87
CA GLU A 111 14.03 -12.10 -0.98
C GLU A 111 12.64 -11.51 -0.64
N GLN A 112 12.56 -10.20 -0.35
CA GLN A 112 11.30 -9.50 -0.13
C GLN A 112 10.39 -9.56 -1.36
N ARG A 113 10.95 -9.37 -2.56
CA ARG A 113 10.22 -9.49 -3.83
C ARG A 113 9.66 -10.90 -4.03
N LEU A 114 10.46 -11.94 -3.78
CA LEU A 114 9.99 -13.35 -3.88
C LEU A 114 8.87 -13.64 -2.89
N ARG A 115 9.01 -13.22 -1.62
CA ARG A 115 7.95 -13.35 -0.61
C ARG A 115 6.72 -12.51 -0.97
N GLY A 116 6.94 -11.31 -1.52
CA GLY A 116 5.90 -10.40 -1.98
C GLY A 116 4.95 -11.05 -2.99
N LEU A 117 5.46 -11.81 -3.95
CA LEU A 117 4.63 -12.49 -4.96
C LEU A 117 3.60 -13.45 -4.34
N ALA A 118 3.95 -14.13 -3.24
CA ALA A 118 3.00 -14.97 -2.52
C ALA A 118 1.93 -14.13 -1.79
N HIS A 119 2.34 -13.08 -1.07
CA HIS A 119 1.41 -12.15 -0.40
C HIS A 119 0.48 -11.44 -1.40
N PHE A 120 1.02 -10.99 -2.54
CA PHE A 120 0.20 -10.35 -3.58
C PHE A 120 -0.90 -11.29 -4.10
N SER A 121 -0.57 -12.57 -4.31
CA SER A 121 -1.57 -13.59 -4.64
C SER A 121 -2.62 -13.75 -3.54
N ASP A 122 -2.20 -13.81 -2.28
CA ASP A 122 -3.08 -13.96 -1.11
C ASP A 122 -4.03 -12.75 -0.96
N PHE A 123 -3.60 -11.56 -1.41
CA PHE A 123 -4.42 -10.34 -1.43
C PHE A 123 -5.24 -10.17 -2.71
N GLY A 124 -5.15 -11.10 -3.67
CA GLY A 124 -5.91 -11.06 -4.91
C GLY A 124 -5.26 -10.25 -6.04
N PHE A 125 -4.03 -9.77 -5.90
CA PHE A 125 -3.29 -9.17 -7.02
C PHE A 125 -2.86 -10.22 -8.03
N ASN A 126 -2.74 -9.80 -9.31
CA ASN A 126 -2.29 -10.65 -10.41
C ASN A 126 -1.14 -10.05 -11.22
N ARG A 127 -0.60 -8.90 -10.81
CA ARG A 127 0.55 -8.22 -11.45
C ARG A 127 1.53 -7.70 -10.42
N TYR A 128 2.81 -7.78 -10.78
CA TYR A 128 3.90 -7.09 -10.10
C TYR A 128 4.76 -6.39 -11.14
N LEU A 129 4.87 -5.06 -11.05
CA LEU A 129 5.66 -4.23 -11.97
C LEU A 129 6.93 -3.74 -11.27
N LEU A 130 8.07 -4.25 -11.74
CA LEU A 130 9.40 -3.90 -11.24
C LEU A 130 9.88 -2.60 -11.88
N ALA A 131 9.92 -1.51 -11.11
CA ALA A 131 10.26 -0.16 -11.57
C ALA A 131 11.00 0.67 -10.49
N PRO A 132 12.00 0.13 -9.77
CA PRO A 132 12.63 0.81 -8.63
C PRO A 132 13.39 2.06 -9.07
N LYS A 133 12.95 3.24 -8.63
CA LYS A 133 13.43 4.55 -9.09
C LYS A 133 14.93 4.77 -8.86
N ASP A 134 15.47 4.30 -7.73
CA ASP A 134 16.86 4.52 -7.34
C ASP A 134 17.79 3.34 -7.72
N ASP A 135 17.28 2.34 -8.43
CA ASP A 135 18.12 1.30 -9.02
C ASP A 135 18.71 1.82 -10.37
N PRO A 136 20.04 1.87 -10.51
CA PRO A 136 20.68 2.45 -11.70
C PRO A 136 20.21 1.88 -13.04
N TRP A 137 19.94 0.58 -13.11
CA TRP A 137 19.51 -0.07 -14.35
C TRP A 137 18.16 0.45 -14.85
N HIS A 138 17.28 0.86 -13.97
CA HIS A 138 15.96 1.35 -14.32
C HIS A 138 16.02 2.72 -15.01
N ARG A 139 16.90 3.63 -14.54
CA ARG A 139 16.82 5.04 -14.89
C ARG A 139 18.12 5.64 -15.45
N TYR A 140 19.26 5.38 -14.82
CA TYR A 140 20.51 6.03 -15.19
C TYR A 140 21.28 5.26 -16.25
N ASP A 141 21.34 3.96 -16.12
CA ASP A 141 22.17 3.06 -16.93
C ASP A 141 21.38 2.30 -18.01
N TRP A 142 20.26 2.87 -18.40
CA TRP A 142 19.27 2.22 -19.25
C TRP A 142 19.77 1.85 -20.66
N ARG A 143 20.86 2.45 -21.15
CA ARG A 143 21.47 2.09 -22.47
C ARG A 143 22.30 0.82 -22.43
N SER A 144 22.86 0.45 -21.28
CA SER A 144 23.67 -0.75 -21.13
C SER A 144 22.80 -2.00 -21.18
N ALA A 145 23.32 -3.10 -21.72
CA ALA A 145 22.64 -4.40 -21.62
C ALA A 145 22.46 -4.82 -20.15
N LEU A 146 21.39 -5.54 -19.86
CA LEU A 146 21.16 -6.10 -18.52
C LEU A 146 22.16 -7.21 -18.24
N SER A 147 22.67 -7.26 -17.00
CA SER A 147 23.61 -8.28 -16.57
C SER A 147 22.92 -9.66 -16.46
N GLU A 148 23.71 -10.73 -16.57
CA GLU A 148 23.21 -12.09 -16.35
C GLU A 148 22.63 -12.27 -14.94
N ASP A 149 23.27 -11.70 -13.91
CA ASP A 149 22.77 -11.74 -12.54
C ASP A 149 21.37 -11.09 -12.44
N PHE A 150 21.16 -9.93 -13.05
CA PHE A 150 19.85 -9.28 -13.08
C PHE A 150 18.80 -10.15 -13.81
N LEU A 151 19.15 -10.70 -14.97
CA LEU A 151 18.24 -11.57 -15.75
C LEU A 151 17.89 -12.86 -14.97
N ASN A 152 18.86 -13.45 -14.25
CA ASN A 152 18.61 -14.60 -13.40
C ASN A 152 17.63 -14.28 -12.27
N ARG A 153 17.83 -13.15 -11.56
CA ARG A 153 16.89 -12.71 -10.50
C ARG A 153 15.49 -12.45 -11.05
N VAL A 154 15.36 -11.82 -12.21
CA VAL A 154 14.04 -11.61 -12.84
C VAL A 154 13.44 -12.96 -13.25
N SER A 155 14.24 -13.91 -13.73
CA SER A 155 13.76 -15.26 -14.06
C SER A 155 13.22 -16.00 -12.83
N GLU A 156 13.86 -15.84 -11.66
CA GLU A 156 13.37 -16.39 -10.39
C GLU A 156 12.04 -15.75 -9.98
N LEU A 157 11.92 -14.41 -10.14
CA LEU A 157 10.65 -13.71 -9.89
C LEU A 157 9.53 -14.20 -10.82
N ILE A 158 9.83 -14.42 -12.11
CA ILE A 158 8.86 -14.96 -13.08
C ILE A 158 8.42 -16.38 -12.67
N ALA A 159 9.36 -17.23 -12.25
CA ALA A 159 9.05 -18.58 -11.82
C ALA A 159 8.17 -18.61 -10.57
N GLU A 160 8.49 -17.79 -9.56
CA GLU A 160 7.69 -17.66 -8.34
C GLU A 160 6.34 -16.99 -8.64
N GLY A 161 6.33 -15.97 -9.52
CA GLY A 161 5.10 -15.32 -9.98
C GLY A 161 4.13 -16.31 -10.66
N ARG A 162 4.61 -17.17 -11.54
CA ARG A 162 3.78 -18.22 -12.18
C ARG A 162 3.16 -19.16 -11.16
N LYS A 163 3.94 -19.61 -10.18
CA LYS A 163 3.46 -20.47 -9.09
C LYS A 163 2.33 -19.80 -8.30
N ASN A 164 2.43 -18.50 -8.06
CA ASN A 164 1.45 -17.71 -7.31
C ASN A 164 0.41 -17.01 -8.22
N GLY A 165 0.52 -17.14 -9.55
CA GLY A 165 -0.38 -16.52 -10.54
C GLY A 165 -0.28 -14.99 -10.59
N VAL A 166 0.90 -14.47 -10.32
CA VAL A 166 1.24 -13.05 -10.44
C VAL A 166 2.20 -12.89 -11.62
N THR A 167 1.78 -12.16 -12.64
CA THR A 167 2.64 -11.85 -13.79
C THR A 167 3.65 -10.78 -13.40
N VAL A 168 4.92 -11.02 -13.72
CA VAL A 168 6.01 -10.07 -13.48
C VAL A 168 6.21 -9.22 -14.73
N ALA A 169 6.03 -7.91 -14.60
CA ALA A 169 6.31 -6.89 -15.59
C ALA A 169 7.57 -6.10 -15.21
N VAL A 170 8.24 -5.50 -16.17
CA VAL A 170 9.47 -4.71 -15.93
C VAL A 170 9.38 -3.39 -16.68
N ALA A 171 9.68 -2.28 -16.00
CA ALA A 171 9.73 -0.96 -16.61
C ALA A 171 11.15 -0.41 -16.73
N ILE A 172 11.34 0.51 -17.69
CA ILE A 172 12.56 1.29 -17.89
C ILE A 172 12.17 2.76 -18.03
N SER A 173 12.92 3.67 -17.40
CA SER A 173 12.68 5.11 -17.39
C SER A 173 13.88 5.86 -18.03
N PRO A 174 13.93 6.02 -19.36
CA PRO A 174 15.07 6.61 -20.05
C PRO A 174 15.06 8.15 -20.07
N GLY A 175 13.99 8.79 -19.63
CA GLY A 175 13.65 10.18 -19.91
C GLY A 175 14.67 11.24 -19.49
N LEU A 176 15.57 10.93 -18.53
CA LEU A 176 16.61 11.87 -18.07
C LEU A 176 17.67 12.16 -19.14
N THR A 177 17.95 11.20 -20.03
CA THR A 177 19.10 11.28 -20.96
C THR A 177 18.78 10.81 -22.38
N VAL A 178 17.53 10.43 -22.65
CA VAL A 178 17.12 9.95 -23.96
C VAL A 178 17.17 11.08 -24.99
N GLU A 179 17.65 10.78 -26.19
CA GLU A 179 17.52 11.59 -27.38
C GLU A 179 16.37 11.02 -28.24
N TYR A 180 15.19 11.62 -28.13
CA TYR A 180 13.93 11.11 -28.71
C TYR A 180 13.99 10.97 -30.23
N SER A 181 14.80 11.79 -30.90
CA SER A 181 15.01 11.76 -32.36
C SER A 181 15.98 10.69 -32.82
N ASP A 182 16.76 10.08 -31.92
CA ASP A 182 17.83 9.13 -32.26
C ASP A 182 17.30 7.68 -32.29
N ALA A 183 17.38 7.05 -33.43
CA ALA A 183 17.02 5.65 -33.61
C ALA A 183 17.90 4.68 -32.77
N HIS A 184 19.12 5.11 -32.37
CA HIS A 184 19.97 4.31 -31.49
C HIS A 184 19.38 4.18 -30.09
N ASP A 185 18.69 5.21 -29.59
CA ASP A 185 18.04 5.16 -28.27
C ASP A 185 16.81 4.27 -28.28
N VAL A 186 16.06 4.21 -29.37
CA VAL A 186 15.02 3.17 -29.56
C VAL A 186 15.66 1.78 -29.59
N SER A 187 16.78 1.62 -30.31
CA SER A 187 17.49 0.33 -30.37
C SER A 187 18.03 -0.10 -29.01
N ALA A 188 18.53 0.83 -28.19
CA ALA A 188 19.04 0.55 -26.85
C ALA A 188 17.94 0.01 -25.90
N ILE A 189 16.77 0.62 -25.89
CA ILE A 189 15.61 0.08 -25.15
C ILE A 189 15.24 -1.31 -25.65
N MET A 190 15.21 -1.50 -26.97
CA MET A 190 14.85 -2.79 -27.57
C MET A 190 15.88 -3.90 -27.28
N VAL A 191 17.16 -3.59 -27.06
CA VAL A 191 18.13 -4.58 -26.56
C VAL A 191 17.66 -5.13 -25.23
N ARG A 192 17.31 -4.27 -24.28
CA ARG A 192 16.83 -4.69 -22.96
C ARG A 192 15.49 -5.42 -23.02
N PHE A 193 14.54 -4.91 -23.79
CA PHE A 193 13.25 -5.57 -23.93
C PHE A 193 13.38 -6.96 -24.55
N LYS A 194 14.30 -7.15 -25.51
CA LYS A 194 14.62 -8.47 -26.07
C LYS A 194 15.24 -9.41 -25.03
N GLN A 195 16.16 -8.91 -24.18
CA GLN A 195 16.72 -9.70 -23.09
C GLN A 195 15.63 -10.14 -22.10
N LEU A 196 14.78 -9.22 -21.68
CA LEU A 196 13.64 -9.51 -20.77
C LEU A 196 12.62 -10.46 -21.42
N HIS A 197 12.29 -10.24 -22.70
CA HIS A 197 11.42 -11.12 -23.46
C HIS A 197 11.95 -12.55 -23.54
N SER A 198 13.27 -12.71 -23.74
CA SER A 198 13.91 -14.04 -23.85
C SER A 198 13.79 -14.87 -22.59
N ILE A 199 13.63 -14.26 -21.41
CA ILE A 199 13.41 -14.93 -20.12
C ILE A 199 11.93 -15.02 -19.73
N GLY A 200 11.01 -14.53 -20.58
CA GLY A 200 9.57 -14.72 -20.43
C GLY A 200 8.77 -13.50 -19.99
N VAL A 201 9.35 -12.30 -19.91
CA VAL A 201 8.59 -11.06 -19.73
C VAL A 201 7.77 -10.77 -20.98
N ARG A 202 6.50 -10.38 -20.82
CA ARG A 202 5.59 -10.01 -21.89
C ARG A 202 4.89 -8.66 -21.64
N GLU A 203 4.93 -8.17 -20.41
CA GLU A 203 4.37 -6.89 -20.01
C GLU A 203 5.50 -5.93 -19.65
N PHE A 204 5.57 -4.78 -20.33
CA PHE A 204 6.66 -3.82 -20.23
C PHE A 204 6.15 -2.46 -19.81
N GLY A 205 7.03 -1.64 -19.19
CA GLY A 205 6.79 -0.23 -18.91
C GLY A 205 7.84 0.66 -19.56
N LEU A 206 7.42 1.79 -20.10
CA LEU A 206 8.30 2.85 -20.58
C LEU A 206 7.88 4.15 -19.89
N PHE A 207 8.72 4.66 -18.99
CA PHE A 207 8.35 5.73 -18.08
C PHE A 207 9.10 7.02 -18.39
N LEU A 208 8.34 8.11 -18.51
CA LEU A 208 8.81 9.46 -18.81
C LEU A 208 8.43 10.46 -17.72
N ASP A 209 8.13 9.95 -16.52
CA ASP A 209 7.80 10.73 -15.33
C ASP A 209 9.04 11.33 -14.65
N ASP A 210 8.84 12.39 -13.89
CA ASP A 210 9.84 13.08 -13.08
C ASP A 210 11.10 13.50 -13.86
N ILE A 211 10.90 14.07 -15.04
CA ILE A 211 11.95 14.57 -15.92
C ILE A 211 11.70 16.04 -16.27
N PRO A 212 12.71 16.78 -16.77
CA PRO A 212 12.50 18.15 -17.20
C PRO A 212 11.44 18.29 -18.30
N ALA A 213 10.52 19.24 -18.12
CA ALA A 213 9.42 19.50 -19.06
C ALA A 213 9.87 20.32 -20.29
N ARG A 214 11.02 19.96 -20.87
CA ARG A 214 11.59 20.61 -22.05
C ARG A 214 12.45 19.64 -22.84
N LEU A 215 12.59 19.85 -24.14
CA LEU A 215 13.58 19.18 -24.96
C LEU A 215 14.99 19.53 -24.48
N GLN A 216 15.82 18.52 -24.25
CA GLN A 216 17.16 18.67 -23.69
C GLN A 216 18.27 18.58 -24.76
N SER A 217 17.95 18.05 -25.94
CA SER A 217 18.87 17.86 -27.05
C SER A 217 18.60 18.90 -28.16
N GLU A 218 19.68 19.44 -28.75
CA GLU A 218 19.57 20.32 -29.93
C GLU A 218 18.97 19.58 -31.13
N LYS A 219 19.25 18.29 -31.28
CA LYS A 219 18.68 17.47 -32.35
C LYS A 219 17.17 17.28 -32.16
N ASP A 220 16.73 17.03 -30.90
CA ASP A 220 15.31 16.94 -30.61
C ASP A 220 14.60 18.27 -30.87
N SER A 221 15.20 19.39 -30.43
CA SER A 221 14.66 20.74 -30.65
C SER A 221 14.63 21.13 -32.16
N ALA A 222 15.50 20.56 -32.98
CA ALA A 222 15.48 20.76 -34.43
C ALA A 222 14.41 19.91 -35.15
N LYS A 223 13.97 18.81 -34.54
CA LYS A 223 13.02 17.85 -35.13
C LYS A 223 11.60 18.01 -34.64
N PHE A 224 11.42 18.39 -33.37
CA PHE A 224 10.11 18.46 -32.72
C PHE A 224 9.79 19.87 -32.26
N ASP A 225 8.54 20.29 -32.46
CA ASP A 225 8.05 21.58 -32.01
C ASP A 225 7.75 21.60 -30.48
N SER A 226 7.53 20.43 -29.88
CA SER A 226 7.23 20.28 -28.47
C SER A 226 7.76 18.97 -27.88
N ILE A 227 7.89 18.94 -26.54
CA ILE A 227 8.27 17.72 -25.82
C ILE A 227 7.19 16.63 -25.97
N MET A 228 5.94 17.00 -26.07
CA MET A 228 4.83 16.08 -26.27
C MET A 228 4.99 15.31 -27.60
N GLN A 229 5.31 16.01 -28.70
CA GLN A 229 5.58 15.38 -30.00
C GLN A 229 6.77 14.41 -29.93
N ALA A 230 7.86 14.80 -29.23
CA ALA A 230 9.02 13.95 -29.05
C ALA A 230 8.68 12.69 -28.25
N HIS A 231 7.93 12.83 -27.16
CA HIS A 231 7.52 11.71 -26.30
C HIS A 231 6.60 10.74 -27.06
N SER A 232 5.56 11.23 -27.74
CA SER A 232 4.65 10.37 -28.49
C SER A 232 5.36 9.65 -29.66
N TYR A 233 6.24 10.35 -30.38
CA TYR A 233 7.07 9.75 -31.42
C TYR A 233 7.91 8.58 -30.89
N TYR A 234 8.60 8.81 -29.76
CA TYR A 234 9.49 7.81 -29.15
C TYR A 234 8.71 6.59 -28.62
N CYS A 235 7.62 6.84 -27.89
CA CYS A 235 6.77 5.77 -27.36
C CYS A 235 6.20 4.89 -28.48
N ASN A 236 5.68 5.50 -29.55
CA ASN A 236 5.14 4.77 -30.71
C ASN A 236 6.24 3.99 -31.46
N ALA A 237 7.46 4.55 -31.57
CA ALA A 237 8.58 3.86 -32.20
C ALA A 237 9.00 2.62 -31.40
N VAL A 238 9.12 2.73 -30.06
CA VAL A 238 9.42 1.60 -29.17
C VAL A 238 8.32 0.54 -29.25
N TRP A 239 7.06 0.98 -29.23
CA TRP A 239 5.91 0.06 -29.34
C TRP A 239 5.89 -0.70 -30.66
N ALA A 240 6.12 -0.02 -31.78
CA ALA A 240 6.15 -0.65 -33.10
C ALA A 240 7.21 -1.77 -33.17
N GLU A 241 8.39 -1.58 -32.57
CA GLU A 241 9.42 -2.61 -32.52
C GLU A 241 9.07 -3.74 -31.54
N LEU A 242 8.46 -3.42 -30.41
CA LEU A 242 8.05 -4.42 -29.42
C LEU A 242 6.92 -5.33 -29.96
N LYS A 243 5.96 -4.78 -30.71
CA LYS A 243 4.90 -5.55 -31.41
C LYS A 243 5.47 -6.50 -32.47
N LYS A 244 6.53 -6.09 -33.18
CA LYS A 244 7.20 -6.96 -34.16
C LYS A 244 7.93 -8.13 -33.48
N LEU A 245 8.41 -7.94 -32.24
CA LEU A 245 9.09 -8.98 -31.49
C LEU A 245 8.10 -10.09 -31.11
N ASP A 246 6.92 -9.73 -30.59
CA ASP A 246 5.86 -10.65 -30.21
C ASP A 246 4.53 -9.86 -30.10
N SER A 247 3.47 -10.34 -30.76
CA SER A 247 2.14 -9.72 -30.72
C SER A 247 1.48 -9.76 -29.34
N ASP A 248 1.92 -10.68 -28.48
CA ASP A 248 1.38 -10.84 -27.13
C ASP A 248 2.03 -9.87 -26.12
N ASN A 249 3.03 -9.10 -26.56
CA ASN A 249 3.62 -8.07 -25.71
C ASN A 249 2.63 -6.94 -25.45
N SER A 250 2.73 -6.34 -24.27
CA SER A 250 2.03 -5.11 -23.89
C SER A 250 3.02 -4.05 -23.39
N LEU A 251 2.67 -2.77 -23.54
CA LEU A 251 3.50 -1.66 -23.09
C LEU A 251 2.64 -0.62 -22.36
N ALA A 252 2.99 -0.35 -21.11
CA ALA A 252 2.42 0.74 -20.33
C ALA A 252 3.33 1.97 -20.37
N ILE A 253 2.74 3.14 -20.59
CA ILE A 253 3.44 4.43 -20.66
C ILE A 253 3.09 5.26 -19.43
N CYS A 254 4.09 5.65 -18.64
CA CYS A 254 3.94 6.72 -17.67
C CYS A 254 4.36 8.04 -18.33
N PRO A 255 3.44 8.97 -18.60
CA PRO A 255 3.76 10.22 -19.28
C PRO A 255 4.47 11.20 -18.32
N LEU A 256 5.07 12.26 -18.85
CA LEU A 256 5.61 13.36 -18.05
C LEU A 256 4.53 14.00 -17.16
N GLN A 257 3.36 14.23 -17.70
CA GLN A 257 2.20 14.72 -16.94
C GLN A 257 1.26 13.56 -16.64
N TYR A 258 1.59 12.83 -15.59
CA TYR A 258 0.85 11.64 -15.15
C TYR A 258 -0.30 11.93 -14.18
N HIS A 259 -0.48 13.19 -13.79
CA HIS A 259 -1.56 13.66 -12.91
C HIS A 259 -2.18 14.96 -13.44
N GLY A 260 -3.35 15.35 -12.92
CA GLY A 260 -4.04 16.58 -13.29
C GLY A 260 -5.51 16.33 -13.60
N LYS A 261 -6.17 17.32 -14.21
CA LYS A 261 -7.59 17.26 -14.57
C LYS A 261 -7.87 16.49 -15.88
N ALA A 262 -6.84 15.96 -16.51
CA ALA A 262 -6.88 15.33 -17.83
C ALA A 262 -7.39 16.28 -18.97
N THR A 263 -7.34 17.59 -18.74
CA THR A 263 -7.73 18.63 -19.72
C THR A 263 -6.55 19.50 -20.15
N GLU A 264 -5.39 19.28 -19.56
CA GLU A 264 -4.16 19.96 -19.86
C GLU A 264 -3.67 19.59 -21.27
N GLU A 265 -3.05 20.55 -21.95
CA GLU A 265 -2.63 20.42 -23.34
C GLU A 265 -1.72 19.21 -23.56
N TYR A 266 -0.68 19.05 -22.70
CA TYR A 266 0.28 17.95 -22.85
C TYR A 266 -0.43 16.58 -22.84
N ILE A 267 -1.19 16.25 -21.80
CA ILE A 267 -1.77 14.91 -21.65
C ILE A 267 -2.83 14.63 -22.73
N THR A 268 -3.60 15.67 -23.12
CA THR A 268 -4.62 15.56 -24.15
C THR A 268 -4.00 15.26 -25.52
N GLU A 269 -3.04 16.05 -25.94
CA GLU A 269 -2.37 15.87 -27.24
C GLU A 269 -1.51 14.60 -27.26
N PHE A 270 -0.81 14.32 -26.16
CA PHE A 270 0.00 13.11 -26.00
C PHE A 270 -0.86 11.84 -26.16
N GLY A 271 -1.97 11.74 -25.41
CA GLY A 271 -2.85 10.59 -25.49
C GLY A 271 -3.44 10.41 -26.90
N ASN A 272 -3.87 11.52 -27.54
CA ASN A 272 -4.40 11.44 -28.91
C ASN A 272 -3.34 11.06 -29.98
N ALA A 273 -2.06 11.28 -29.70
CA ALA A 273 -0.95 10.94 -30.59
C ALA A 273 -0.38 9.52 -30.36
N LEU A 274 -0.71 8.88 -29.23
CA LEU A 274 -0.27 7.52 -28.93
C LEU A 274 -1.04 6.46 -29.72
N ASP A 275 -0.37 5.35 -30.01
CA ASP A 275 -1.01 4.13 -30.51
C ASP A 275 -2.10 3.68 -29.51
N PRO A 276 -3.33 3.39 -29.97
CA PRO A 276 -4.46 3.07 -29.07
C PRO A 276 -4.28 1.77 -28.26
N ASP A 277 -3.35 0.90 -28.65
CA ASP A 277 -3.03 -0.32 -27.93
C ASP A 277 -2.12 -0.07 -26.71
N LEU A 278 -1.54 1.13 -26.58
CA LEU A 278 -0.71 1.49 -25.44
C LEU A 278 -1.55 1.74 -24.19
N ALA A 279 -1.11 1.21 -23.05
CA ALA A 279 -1.73 1.51 -21.77
C ALA A 279 -1.18 2.83 -21.22
N LEU A 280 -2.04 3.83 -21.00
CA LEU A 280 -1.64 5.15 -20.51
C LEU A 280 -1.89 5.25 -18.99
N ILE A 281 -0.80 5.48 -18.25
CA ILE A 281 -0.80 5.58 -16.78
C ILE A 281 -1.29 6.97 -16.35
N TRP A 282 -2.06 6.99 -15.25
CA TRP A 282 -2.55 8.20 -14.61
C TRP A 282 -2.71 8.00 -13.10
N THR A 283 -2.31 8.99 -12.27
CA THR A 283 -2.43 8.94 -10.81
C THR A 283 -3.69 9.64 -10.28
N GLY A 284 -4.52 10.18 -11.17
CA GLY A 284 -5.65 11.01 -10.80
C GLY A 284 -5.32 12.51 -10.85
N ARG A 285 -6.05 13.31 -10.10
CA ARG A 285 -5.87 14.78 -10.10
C ARG A 285 -4.55 15.24 -9.51
N GLU A 286 -4.04 14.50 -8.54
CA GLU A 286 -2.80 14.81 -7.82
C GLU A 286 -1.77 13.70 -8.01
N ILE A 287 -0.52 13.97 -7.63
CA ILE A 287 0.52 12.92 -7.55
C ILE A 287 0.06 11.82 -6.60
N CYS A 288 -0.40 12.19 -5.39
CA CYS A 288 -1.03 11.32 -4.41
C CYS A 288 -2.49 11.75 -4.26
N SER A 289 -3.38 11.23 -5.08
CA SER A 289 -4.79 11.64 -5.12
C SER A 289 -5.56 11.21 -3.89
N GLU A 290 -6.23 12.14 -3.22
CA GLU A 290 -7.16 11.83 -2.13
C GLU A 290 -8.35 11.01 -2.65
N TYR A 291 -8.84 11.35 -3.83
CA TYR A 291 -9.98 10.68 -4.47
C TYR A 291 -9.64 10.21 -5.88
N LEU A 292 -10.12 9.01 -6.24
CA LEU A 292 -10.18 8.52 -7.61
C LEU A 292 -11.64 8.23 -7.94
N ASP A 293 -12.22 9.02 -8.84
CA ASP A 293 -13.63 8.96 -9.16
C ASP A 293 -13.91 8.62 -10.64
N VAL A 294 -15.13 8.14 -10.88
CA VAL A 294 -15.62 7.73 -12.20
C VAL A 294 -15.74 8.92 -13.15
N SER A 295 -16.04 10.11 -12.63
CA SER A 295 -16.22 11.30 -13.45
C SER A 295 -14.91 11.71 -14.11
N ASP A 296 -13.82 11.68 -13.36
CA ASP A 296 -12.48 12.01 -13.83
C ASP A 296 -11.95 10.94 -14.81
N ALA A 297 -12.18 9.66 -14.53
CA ALA A 297 -11.86 8.58 -15.46
C ALA A 297 -12.54 8.74 -16.83
N LYS A 298 -13.80 9.16 -16.83
CA LYS A 298 -14.56 9.47 -18.07
C LYS A 298 -13.97 10.67 -18.82
N VAL A 299 -13.57 11.73 -18.10
CA VAL A 299 -12.91 12.90 -18.69
C VAL A 299 -11.59 12.50 -19.30
N PHE A 300 -10.76 11.73 -18.57
CA PHE A 300 -9.48 11.23 -19.07
C PHE A 300 -9.67 10.47 -20.38
N LYS A 301 -10.59 9.49 -20.42
CA LYS A 301 -10.89 8.73 -21.65
C LYS A 301 -11.35 9.63 -22.78
N ALA A 302 -12.25 10.58 -22.52
CA ALA A 302 -12.81 11.45 -23.54
C ALA A 302 -11.75 12.40 -24.14
N LYS A 303 -10.72 12.77 -23.37
CA LYS A 303 -9.69 13.73 -23.77
C LYS A 303 -8.45 13.09 -24.39
N THR A 304 -8.10 11.89 -23.93
CA THR A 304 -6.86 11.20 -24.35
C THR A 304 -7.13 10.05 -25.33
N ASN A 305 -8.37 9.63 -25.55
CA ASN A 305 -8.79 8.41 -26.23
C ASN A 305 -8.33 7.10 -25.54
N HIS A 306 -7.69 7.17 -24.38
CA HIS A 306 -7.26 6.02 -23.60
C HIS A 306 -8.10 5.85 -22.34
N ILE A 307 -8.38 4.60 -21.94
CA ILE A 307 -8.90 4.28 -20.62
C ILE A 307 -7.71 4.36 -19.64
N PRO A 308 -7.83 5.06 -18.49
CA PRO A 308 -6.69 5.21 -17.57
C PRO A 308 -6.26 3.86 -17.00
N LEU A 309 -4.95 3.62 -16.97
CA LEU A 309 -4.32 2.63 -16.11
C LEU A 309 -3.87 3.36 -14.84
N TYR A 310 -4.53 3.11 -13.71
CA TYR A 310 -4.19 3.81 -12.48
C TYR A 310 -2.85 3.34 -11.90
N TRP A 311 -1.99 4.31 -11.59
CA TRP A 311 -0.88 4.18 -10.66
C TRP A 311 -1.26 4.97 -9.42
N ASP A 312 -1.69 4.31 -8.39
CA ASP A 312 -2.09 4.96 -7.14
C ASP A 312 -0.89 5.09 -6.21
N ASN A 313 -0.50 6.31 -5.90
CA ASN A 313 0.59 6.62 -4.97
C ASN A 313 0.13 6.47 -3.51
N TYR A 314 -0.33 5.26 -3.17
CA TYR A 314 -0.64 4.77 -1.84
C TYR A 314 -0.31 3.27 -1.75
N PRO A 315 0.38 2.81 -0.68
CA PRO A 315 0.80 3.51 0.53
C PRO A 315 2.19 4.16 0.47
N VAL A 316 2.75 4.50 -0.67
CA VAL A 316 4.09 5.13 -0.75
C VAL A 316 4.19 6.33 0.19
N ASN A 317 5.34 6.47 0.86
CA ASN A 317 5.64 7.56 1.79
C ASN A 317 7.03 8.15 1.56
N ASP A 318 7.47 8.22 0.32
CA ASP A 318 8.77 8.74 -0.07
C ASP A 318 8.84 10.29 -0.12
N VAL A 319 9.99 10.82 -0.49
CA VAL A 319 10.28 12.25 -0.73
C VAL A 319 9.83 13.13 0.45
N ALA A 320 8.73 13.86 0.34
CA ALA A 320 8.22 14.77 1.36
C ALA A 320 7.48 14.06 2.51
N MET A 321 7.10 12.82 2.33
CA MET A 321 6.27 12.03 3.25
C MET A 321 7.08 11.08 4.16
N LEU A 322 8.41 11.18 4.18
CA LEU A 322 9.30 10.29 4.95
C LEU A 322 9.04 10.25 6.47
N HIS A 323 8.28 11.21 6.97
CA HIS A 323 7.90 11.30 8.38
C HIS A 323 6.57 10.63 8.70
N GLU A 324 5.82 10.25 7.68
CA GLU A 324 4.55 9.55 7.75
C GLU A 324 4.75 8.03 7.61
N LEU A 325 3.78 7.25 8.09
CA LEU A 325 3.74 5.80 7.92
C LEU A 325 2.35 5.40 7.40
N HIS A 326 2.29 5.13 6.12
CA HIS A 326 1.03 4.91 5.42
C HIS A 326 0.54 3.46 5.57
N VAL A 327 0.05 3.12 6.74
CA VAL A 327 -0.44 1.77 7.11
C VAL A 327 -1.96 1.70 7.26
N GLY A 328 -2.66 2.79 6.98
CA GLY A 328 -4.12 2.83 7.00
C GLY A 328 -4.76 2.05 5.84
N PRO A 329 -6.07 1.82 5.88
CA PRO A 329 -6.78 1.22 4.75
C PRO A 329 -6.87 2.17 3.57
N ILE A 330 -7.06 1.61 2.36
CA ILE A 330 -7.36 2.43 1.18
C ILE A 330 -8.74 3.08 1.32
N GLU A 331 -8.83 4.36 1.01
CA GLU A 331 -10.06 5.16 1.05
C GLU A 331 -10.14 6.09 -0.16
N GLY A 332 -11.29 6.72 -0.40
CA GLY A 332 -11.46 7.72 -1.47
C GLY A 332 -11.47 7.15 -2.90
N ARG A 333 -11.63 5.84 -3.07
CA ARG A 333 -11.74 5.21 -4.39
C ARG A 333 -13.20 4.84 -4.64
N GLU A 334 -13.78 5.44 -5.71
CA GLU A 334 -15.22 5.33 -5.97
C GLU A 334 -15.62 3.89 -6.35
N LYS A 335 -16.78 3.46 -5.85
CA LYS A 335 -17.40 2.19 -6.26
C LYS A 335 -17.69 2.21 -7.75
N GLY A 336 -17.33 1.11 -8.45
CA GLY A 336 -17.54 1.03 -9.89
C GLY A 336 -16.43 1.66 -10.75
N LEU A 337 -15.34 2.19 -10.16
CA LEU A 337 -14.19 2.72 -10.88
C LEU A 337 -13.60 1.70 -11.88
N HIS A 338 -13.66 0.41 -11.56
CA HIS A 338 -13.23 -0.69 -12.42
C HIS A 338 -13.87 -0.70 -13.81
N ASN A 339 -15.11 -0.18 -13.97
CA ASN A 339 -15.78 -0.09 -15.27
C ASN A 339 -15.20 1.01 -16.17
N HIS A 340 -14.35 1.88 -15.64
CA HIS A 340 -13.79 3.04 -16.30
C HIS A 340 -12.27 3.10 -16.23
N SER A 341 -11.63 2.01 -15.84
CA SER A 341 -10.17 1.85 -15.79
C SER A 341 -9.72 0.60 -16.52
N LEU A 342 -8.52 0.63 -17.08
CA LEU A 342 -7.87 -0.54 -17.65
C LEU A 342 -7.40 -1.49 -16.52
N GLY A 343 -7.01 -0.91 -15.39
CA GLY A 343 -6.50 -1.61 -14.21
C GLY A 343 -5.97 -0.65 -13.17
N TYR A 344 -5.33 -1.21 -12.15
CA TYR A 344 -4.86 -0.47 -10.99
C TYR A 344 -3.55 -1.05 -10.45
N PHE A 345 -2.56 -0.19 -10.24
CA PHE A 345 -1.30 -0.50 -9.59
C PHE A 345 -1.14 0.34 -8.32
N ALA A 346 -0.93 -0.32 -7.18
CA ALA A 346 -0.59 0.33 -5.91
C ALA A 346 0.92 0.54 -5.82
N ASN A 347 1.37 1.75 -5.45
CA ASN A 347 2.76 2.05 -5.19
C ASN A 347 3.04 1.96 -3.67
N PRO A 348 3.82 0.97 -3.19
CA PRO A 348 4.07 0.73 -1.78
C PRO A 348 5.17 1.64 -1.20
N MET A 349 5.38 1.53 0.11
CA MET A 349 6.55 2.09 0.80
C MET A 349 7.82 1.27 0.54
N ASP A 350 8.99 1.86 0.80
CA ASP A 350 10.27 1.13 0.92
C ASP A 350 10.26 0.11 2.08
N ARG A 351 9.34 0.25 3.01
CA ARG A 351 9.06 -0.65 4.14
C ARG A 351 8.16 -1.79 3.69
N PHE A 352 8.79 -2.87 3.27
CA PHE A 352 8.09 -4.01 2.66
C PHE A 352 7.02 -4.60 3.58
N GLU A 353 7.39 -4.93 4.82
CA GLU A 353 6.50 -5.65 5.74
C GLU A 353 5.27 -4.82 6.13
N LEU A 354 5.46 -3.54 6.39
CA LEU A 354 4.36 -2.64 6.77
C LEU A 354 3.50 -2.25 5.56
N SER A 355 4.05 -2.24 4.36
CA SER A 355 3.26 -2.05 3.13
C SER A 355 2.21 -3.14 2.92
N LEU A 356 2.48 -4.37 3.36
CA LEU A 356 1.56 -5.50 3.20
C LEU A 356 0.19 -5.23 3.84
N ILE A 357 0.13 -4.42 4.89
CA ILE A 357 -1.13 -4.08 5.59
C ILE A 357 -2.06 -3.31 4.65
N SER A 358 -1.59 -2.19 4.11
CA SER A 358 -2.38 -1.37 3.18
C SER A 358 -2.63 -2.07 1.86
N LEU A 359 -1.63 -2.81 1.34
CA LEU A 359 -1.79 -3.61 0.13
C LEU A 359 -2.90 -4.66 0.27
N SER A 360 -3.04 -5.31 1.42
CA SER A 360 -4.14 -6.24 1.67
C SER A 360 -5.51 -5.55 1.54
N THR A 361 -5.65 -4.32 2.07
CA THR A 361 -6.90 -3.55 1.96
C THR A 361 -7.18 -3.09 0.52
N ILE A 362 -6.13 -2.76 -0.23
CA ILE A 362 -6.24 -2.42 -1.65
C ILE A 362 -6.71 -3.65 -2.43
N GLY A 363 -6.14 -4.82 -2.15
CA GLY A 363 -6.58 -6.08 -2.75
C GLY A 363 -8.06 -6.37 -2.52
N ASP A 364 -8.57 -6.19 -1.29
CA ASP A 364 -9.99 -6.33 -0.95
C ASP A 364 -10.87 -5.34 -1.76
N TYR A 365 -10.45 -4.05 -1.87
CA TYR A 365 -11.16 -3.06 -2.68
C TYR A 365 -11.20 -3.45 -4.16
N LEU A 366 -10.06 -3.85 -4.73
CA LEU A 366 -9.96 -4.22 -6.14
C LEU A 366 -10.74 -5.50 -6.47
N TRP A 367 -10.98 -6.33 -5.45
CA TRP A 367 -11.75 -7.55 -5.60
C TRP A 367 -13.26 -7.29 -5.59
N ASP A 368 -13.75 -6.49 -4.64
CA ASP A 368 -15.19 -6.19 -4.47
C ASP A 368 -15.37 -4.71 -4.07
N THR A 369 -15.47 -3.85 -5.05
CA THR A 369 -15.63 -2.40 -4.84
C THR A 369 -16.94 -2.05 -4.14
N GLN A 370 -17.99 -2.88 -4.28
CA GLN A 370 -19.30 -2.61 -3.68
C GLN A 370 -19.35 -3.03 -2.21
N GLY A 371 -18.79 -4.19 -1.90
CA GLY A 371 -18.77 -4.76 -0.55
C GLY A 371 -17.60 -4.28 0.32
N TYR A 372 -16.65 -3.52 -0.23
CA TYR A 372 -15.48 -3.04 0.50
C TYR A 372 -15.86 -2.11 1.65
N ASP A 373 -15.36 -2.44 2.85
CA ASP A 373 -15.37 -1.60 4.05
C ASP A 373 -13.94 -1.43 4.55
N ALA A 374 -13.46 -0.19 4.58
CA ALA A 374 -12.07 0.14 4.86
C ALA A 374 -11.62 -0.34 6.25
N GLN A 375 -12.46 -0.12 7.29
CA GLN A 375 -12.11 -0.49 8.65
C GLN A 375 -12.12 -2.01 8.84
N VAL A 376 -13.13 -2.69 8.31
CA VAL A 376 -13.23 -4.16 8.38
C VAL A 376 -12.09 -4.82 7.64
N SER A 377 -11.72 -4.32 6.46
CA SER A 377 -10.60 -4.83 5.67
C SER A 377 -9.26 -4.62 6.39
N TRP A 378 -9.07 -3.46 7.03
CA TRP A 378 -7.84 -3.19 7.78
C TRP A 378 -7.68 -4.11 9.00
N GLU A 379 -8.71 -4.32 9.78
CA GLU A 379 -8.69 -5.27 10.92
C GLU A 379 -8.45 -6.71 10.44
N TYR A 380 -9.03 -7.08 9.30
CA TYR A 380 -8.77 -8.36 8.66
C TYR A 380 -7.30 -8.50 8.23
N SER A 381 -6.70 -7.45 7.64
CA SER A 381 -5.29 -7.48 7.21
C SER A 381 -4.33 -7.76 8.36
N LEU A 382 -4.56 -7.15 9.54
CA LEU A 382 -3.78 -7.43 10.74
C LEU A 382 -3.94 -8.88 11.22
N THR A 383 -5.16 -9.42 11.12
CA THR A 383 -5.43 -10.82 11.50
C THR A 383 -4.80 -11.80 10.52
N LEU A 384 -4.78 -11.45 9.23
CA LEU A 384 -4.17 -12.26 8.17
C LEU A 384 -2.64 -12.32 8.31
N LEU A 385 -2.00 -11.23 8.72
CA LEU A 385 -0.55 -11.06 8.72
C LEU A 385 0.10 -11.36 10.08
N MET A 386 -0.68 -11.46 11.17
CA MET A 386 -0.15 -11.69 12.52
C MET A 386 -1.05 -12.61 13.35
N ASP A 387 -0.61 -13.84 13.59
CA ASP A 387 -1.36 -14.86 14.32
C ASP A 387 -1.47 -14.55 15.82
N ASN A 388 -0.41 -14.01 16.45
CA ASN A 388 -0.39 -13.71 17.88
C ASN A 388 -1.32 -12.54 18.20
N SER A 389 -2.41 -12.80 18.93
CA SER A 389 -3.42 -11.80 19.24
C SER A 389 -2.94 -10.70 20.20
N GLY A 390 -2.01 -11.01 21.11
CA GLY A 390 -1.42 -10.04 22.04
C GLY A 390 -0.51 -9.05 21.33
N ASP A 391 0.38 -9.56 20.49
CA ASP A 391 1.27 -8.76 19.65
C ASP A 391 0.47 -7.90 18.66
N ARG A 392 -0.56 -8.51 18.05
CA ARG A 392 -1.47 -7.82 17.13
C ARG A 392 -2.21 -6.66 17.81
N ALA A 393 -2.67 -6.83 19.06
CA ALA A 393 -3.31 -5.76 19.80
C ALA A 393 -2.36 -4.59 20.07
N ALA A 394 -1.12 -4.88 20.49
CA ALA A 394 -0.12 -3.86 20.76
C ALA A 394 0.28 -3.07 19.52
N ILE A 395 0.63 -3.76 18.43
CA ILE A 395 1.03 -3.09 17.19
C ILE A 395 -0.15 -2.36 16.55
N ARG A 396 -1.37 -2.87 16.62
CA ARG A 396 -2.59 -2.22 16.15
C ARG A 396 -2.77 -0.82 16.73
N ASN A 397 -2.54 -0.66 18.05
CA ASN A 397 -2.66 0.63 18.72
C ASN A 397 -1.63 1.64 18.18
N LEU A 398 -0.37 1.23 18.00
CA LEU A 398 0.65 2.04 17.35
C LEU A 398 0.23 2.46 15.92
N LEU A 399 -0.14 1.48 15.09
CA LEU A 399 -0.45 1.71 13.68
C LEU A 399 -1.69 2.60 13.48
N ARG A 400 -2.69 2.52 14.37
CA ARG A 400 -3.83 3.47 14.36
C ARG A 400 -3.39 4.92 14.58
N GLY A 401 -2.31 5.14 15.30
CA GLY A 401 -1.71 6.47 15.44
C GLY A 401 -1.02 6.97 14.17
N CYS A 402 -0.78 6.11 13.19
CA CYS A 402 -0.04 6.39 11.97
C CYS A 402 -0.94 6.50 10.71
N PHE A 403 -2.23 6.78 10.84
CA PHE A 403 -3.16 6.84 9.70
C PHE A 403 -3.12 8.15 8.91
N GLU A 404 -2.33 9.14 9.34
CA GLU A 404 -2.16 10.36 8.54
C GLU A 404 -1.52 10.03 7.18
N SER A 405 -2.14 10.51 6.13
CA SER A 405 -1.70 10.36 4.76
C SER A 405 -2.46 11.34 3.86
N CYS A 406 -2.16 11.35 2.56
CA CYS A 406 -2.97 12.08 1.57
C CYS A 406 -4.46 11.66 1.55
N LEU A 407 -4.80 10.48 2.08
CA LEU A 407 -6.18 9.97 2.12
C LEU A 407 -6.96 10.40 3.37
N ARG A 408 -6.28 10.83 4.42
CA ARG A 408 -6.92 11.08 5.72
C ARG A 408 -6.27 12.21 6.50
N VAL A 409 -7.00 13.28 6.67
CA VAL A 409 -6.55 14.52 7.36
C VAL A 409 -6.69 14.42 8.89
N ASN A 410 -7.68 13.63 9.41
CA ASN A 410 -7.84 13.41 10.86
C ASN A 410 -7.62 11.94 11.21
N PRO A 411 -6.36 11.55 11.46
CA PRO A 411 -5.97 10.15 11.51
C PRO A 411 -6.31 9.43 12.82
N ALA A 412 -6.54 10.15 13.92
CA ALA A 412 -6.62 9.55 15.25
C ALA A 412 -7.77 10.13 16.12
N PRO A 413 -9.04 10.01 15.70
CA PRO A 413 -10.17 10.62 16.42
C PRO A 413 -10.30 10.11 17.86
N ASP A 414 -10.00 8.84 18.13
CA ASP A 414 -10.09 8.27 19.49
C ASP A 414 -9.08 8.91 20.45
N PHE A 415 -7.86 9.22 19.96
CA PHE A 415 -6.84 9.87 20.76
C PHE A 415 -7.23 11.32 21.10
N TYR A 416 -7.75 12.06 20.14
CA TYR A 416 -8.23 13.42 20.37
C TYR A 416 -9.47 13.45 21.28
N ALA A 417 -10.41 12.54 21.10
CA ALA A 417 -11.58 12.41 22.01
C ALA A 417 -11.15 12.15 23.47
N MET A 418 -10.12 11.34 23.68
CA MET A 418 -9.54 11.13 25.01
C MET A 418 -9.00 12.43 25.62
N LEU A 419 -8.26 13.22 24.84
CA LEU A 419 -7.72 14.50 25.31
C LEU A 419 -8.83 15.50 25.61
N GLU A 420 -9.85 15.59 24.77
CA GLU A 420 -11.04 16.42 24.99
C GLU A 420 -11.80 16.03 26.26
N GLU A 421 -11.98 14.72 26.51
CA GLU A 421 -12.64 14.22 27.73
C GLU A 421 -11.83 14.55 28.98
N ALA A 422 -10.50 14.42 28.92
CA ALA A 422 -9.62 14.79 30.01
C ALA A 422 -9.68 16.31 30.28
N SER A 423 -9.62 17.15 29.24
CA SER A 423 -9.76 18.61 29.33
C SER A 423 -11.12 19.01 29.93
N PHE A 424 -12.21 18.43 29.46
CA PHE A 424 -13.55 18.68 30.00
C PHE A 424 -13.67 18.30 31.48
N SER A 425 -13.12 17.14 31.85
CA SER A 425 -13.10 16.70 33.27
C SER A 425 -12.32 17.67 34.15
N TRP A 426 -11.17 18.16 33.68
CA TRP A 426 -10.36 19.17 34.34
C TRP A 426 -11.15 20.49 34.54
N LYS A 427 -11.71 21.04 33.44
CA LYS A 427 -12.49 22.32 33.45
C LYS A 427 -13.72 22.25 34.37
N THR A 428 -14.31 21.08 34.50
CA THR A 428 -15.48 20.88 35.37
C THR A 428 -15.14 20.53 36.84
N GLY A 429 -13.88 20.73 37.22
CA GLY A 429 -13.43 20.54 38.60
C GLY A 429 -13.31 19.08 39.04
N LYS A 430 -13.04 18.17 38.10
CA LYS A 430 -12.85 16.73 38.36
C LYS A 430 -11.41 16.28 37.99
N PRO A 431 -10.39 16.83 38.68
CA PRO A 431 -9.00 16.56 38.32
C PRO A 431 -8.59 15.10 38.43
N ALA A 432 -9.14 14.35 39.42
CA ALA A 432 -8.88 12.94 39.56
C ALA A 432 -9.41 12.12 38.39
N GLN A 433 -10.56 12.50 37.81
CA GLN A 433 -11.10 11.86 36.61
C GLN A 433 -10.24 12.18 35.39
N ALA A 434 -9.82 13.44 35.22
CA ALA A 434 -8.92 13.84 34.13
C ALA A 434 -7.59 13.05 34.22
N ALA A 435 -6.99 12.97 35.41
CA ALA A 435 -5.78 12.19 35.63
C ALA A 435 -5.96 10.71 35.27
N GLN A 436 -7.06 10.10 35.68
CA GLN A 436 -7.35 8.68 35.42
C GLN A 436 -7.51 8.37 33.94
N ILE A 437 -8.14 9.26 33.16
CA ILE A 437 -8.30 9.13 31.71
C ILE A 437 -6.92 9.10 31.04
N VAL A 438 -6.08 10.11 31.31
CA VAL A 438 -4.75 10.26 30.71
C VAL A 438 -3.82 9.12 31.15
N GLU A 439 -3.85 8.73 32.46
CA GLU A 439 -3.04 7.65 32.99
C GLU A 439 -3.35 6.29 32.36
N THR A 440 -4.63 6.03 32.11
CA THR A 440 -5.07 4.77 31.48
C THR A 440 -4.50 4.63 30.09
N HIS A 441 -4.57 5.68 29.28
CA HIS A 441 -4.02 5.68 27.91
C HIS A 441 -2.48 5.62 27.92
N SER A 442 -1.82 6.37 28.80
CA SER A 442 -0.37 6.30 28.97
C SER A 442 0.10 4.88 29.31
N LYS A 443 -0.53 4.24 30.28
CA LYS A 443 -0.20 2.86 30.68
C LYS A 443 -0.40 1.88 29.52
N GLN A 444 -1.48 2.02 28.75
CA GLN A 444 -1.71 1.19 27.58
C GLN A 444 -0.59 1.39 26.54
N MET A 445 -0.25 2.63 26.20
CA MET A 445 0.80 2.92 25.23
C MET A 445 2.17 2.35 25.66
N LEU A 446 2.56 2.55 26.90
CA LEU A 446 3.83 2.03 27.43
C LEU A 446 3.86 0.49 27.51
N ASN A 447 2.73 -0.14 27.77
CA ASN A 447 2.59 -1.59 27.71
C ASN A 447 2.68 -2.13 26.27
N ASP A 448 2.08 -1.43 25.30
CA ASP A 448 2.20 -1.75 23.86
C ASP A 448 3.67 -1.69 23.44
N VAL A 449 4.39 -0.62 23.82
CA VAL A 449 5.83 -0.47 23.55
C VAL A 449 6.64 -1.63 24.15
N ALA A 450 6.35 -2.02 25.41
CA ALA A 450 7.02 -3.13 26.06
C ALA A 450 6.77 -4.46 25.33
N THR A 451 5.55 -4.69 24.85
CA THR A 451 5.16 -5.87 24.10
C THR A 451 5.91 -5.93 22.75
N ILE A 452 5.90 -4.81 21.99
CA ILE A 452 6.54 -4.73 20.66
C ILE A 452 8.07 -4.87 20.78
N ASN A 453 8.67 -4.33 21.85
CA ASN A 453 10.10 -4.45 22.12
C ASN A 453 10.52 -5.79 22.71
N SER A 454 9.57 -6.65 23.08
CA SER A 454 9.87 -7.99 23.58
C SER A 454 10.65 -8.83 22.55
N ALA A 455 11.59 -9.65 23.05
CA ALA A 455 12.30 -10.64 22.23
C ALA A 455 11.36 -11.73 21.67
N GLN A 456 10.16 -11.88 22.23
CA GLN A 456 9.13 -12.83 21.81
C GLN A 456 8.12 -12.22 20.84
N PHE A 457 8.25 -10.93 20.47
CA PHE A 457 7.36 -10.30 19.50
C PHE A 457 7.41 -11.05 18.15
N SER A 458 6.25 -11.50 17.69
CA SER A 458 6.13 -12.48 16.59
C SER A 458 6.53 -11.96 15.22
N GLN A 459 6.59 -10.61 15.05
CA GLN A 459 6.94 -9.95 13.79
C GLN A 459 8.11 -8.96 13.98
N PRO A 460 9.35 -9.43 14.13
CA PRO A 460 10.50 -8.56 14.41
C PRO A 460 10.74 -7.52 13.31
N HIS A 461 10.46 -7.84 12.04
CA HIS A 461 10.61 -6.90 10.93
C HIS A 461 9.61 -5.75 10.98
N TRP A 462 8.40 -5.98 11.48
CA TRP A 462 7.43 -4.89 11.71
C TRP A 462 7.95 -3.90 12.73
N ARG A 463 8.56 -4.39 13.83
CA ARG A 463 9.21 -3.54 14.83
C ARG A 463 10.36 -2.73 14.22
N GLU A 464 11.22 -3.37 13.43
CA GLU A 464 12.36 -2.72 12.78
C GLU A 464 11.89 -1.60 11.84
N GLU A 465 10.92 -1.87 10.97
CA GLU A 465 10.38 -0.92 10.02
C GLU A 465 9.60 0.23 10.69
N SER A 466 8.95 -0.02 11.83
CA SER A 466 8.18 0.99 12.59
C SER A 466 8.99 1.72 13.67
N LEU A 467 10.28 1.47 13.83
CA LEU A 467 11.08 1.91 14.98
C LEU A 467 10.99 3.42 15.26
N LYS A 468 10.99 4.28 14.23
CA LYS A 468 10.86 5.74 14.41
C LYS A 468 9.52 6.11 15.07
N TRP A 469 8.44 5.53 14.58
CA TRP A 469 7.08 5.77 15.09
C TRP A 469 6.88 5.14 16.47
N LEU A 470 7.45 3.96 16.73
CA LEU A 470 7.43 3.32 18.04
C LEU A 470 8.14 4.18 19.09
N THR A 471 9.29 4.77 18.74
CA THR A 471 10.03 5.70 19.61
C THR A 471 9.21 6.95 19.92
N LYS A 472 8.56 7.54 18.92
CA LYS A 472 7.67 8.69 19.11
C LYS A 472 6.43 8.32 19.94
N TYR A 473 5.85 7.14 19.70
CA TYR A 473 4.71 6.61 20.47
C TYR A 473 5.07 6.45 21.95
N GLU A 474 6.26 5.92 22.25
CA GLU A 474 6.79 5.82 23.61
C GLU A 474 6.95 7.20 24.24
N ALA A 475 7.50 8.17 23.50
CA ALA A 475 7.67 9.54 23.98
C ALA A 475 6.31 10.20 24.33
N VAL A 476 5.28 9.99 23.51
CA VAL A 476 3.91 10.46 23.79
C VAL A 476 3.35 9.76 25.02
N GLY A 477 3.51 8.44 25.15
CA GLY A 477 3.08 7.68 26.33
C GLY A 477 3.71 8.21 27.63
N LYS A 478 5.01 8.51 27.62
CA LYS A 478 5.72 9.12 28.75
C LYS A 478 5.22 10.54 29.04
N ALA A 479 4.97 11.34 28.00
CA ALA A 479 4.40 12.67 28.14
C ALA A 479 3.03 12.66 28.83
N LEU A 480 2.16 11.74 28.43
CA LEU A 480 0.86 11.53 29.06
C LEU A 480 1.00 11.08 30.52
N GLN A 481 2.01 10.26 30.83
CA GLN A 481 2.28 9.83 32.20
C GLN A 481 2.62 11.00 33.13
N GLU A 482 3.48 11.92 32.65
CA GLU A 482 3.84 13.13 33.40
C GLU A 482 2.63 14.06 33.55
N ILE A 483 1.84 14.25 32.51
CA ILE A 483 0.59 15.04 32.58
C ILE A 483 -0.38 14.46 33.58
N ALA A 484 -0.57 13.13 33.64
CA ALA A 484 -1.43 12.47 34.61
C ALA A 484 -0.94 12.68 36.05
N GLY A 485 0.38 12.63 36.26
CA GLY A 485 1.00 12.94 37.55
C GLY A 485 0.69 14.35 38.06
N ILE A 486 0.83 15.33 37.16
CA ILE A 486 0.52 16.74 37.43
C ILE A 486 -0.97 16.93 37.77
N LEU A 487 -1.88 16.38 36.97
CA LEU A 487 -3.32 16.42 37.19
C LEU A 487 -3.72 15.82 38.54
N SER A 488 -3.09 14.70 38.93
CA SER A 488 -3.33 14.03 40.22
C SER A 488 -2.90 14.89 41.42
N THR A 489 -1.73 15.56 41.30
CA THR A 489 -1.16 16.36 42.38
C THR A 489 -1.95 17.67 42.58
N CYS A 490 -2.35 18.32 41.48
CA CYS A 490 -3.15 19.55 41.51
C CYS A 490 -4.57 19.32 42.09
N GLY A 491 -5.11 18.11 41.93
CA GLY A 491 -6.43 17.75 42.47
C GLY A 491 -6.49 17.59 44.00
N VAL A 492 -5.34 17.38 44.64
CA VAL A 492 -5.29 17.09 46.10
C VAL A 492 -5.05 18.35 46.94
N SER A 493 -4.54 19.44 46.36
CA SER A 493 -4.11 20.60 47.13
C SER A 493 -4.51 21.95 46.52
N LYS A 494 -5.58 22.54 47.01
CA LYS A 494 -5.90 23.96 46.80
C LYS A 494 -4.91 24.91 47.49
N ASN A 495 -3.91 24.40 48.23
CA ASN A 495 -2.91 25.15 48.98
C ASN A 495 -1.46 24.75 48.66
N SER A 496 -1.18 24.21 47.47
CA SER A 496 0.18 23.79 47.14
C SER A 496 1.11 24.97 46.79
N ASN A 497 2.29 24.90 47.37
CA ASN A 497 3.42 25.84 47.18
C ASN A 497 3.64 26.17 45.66
N LEU A 498 3.70 27.44 45.33
CA LEU A 498 4.09 28.01 44.00
C LEU A 498 5.37 27.40 43.41
N SER A 499 6.21 26.73 44.19
CA SER A 499 7.44 26.08 43.71
C SER A 499 7.17 24.75 42.95
N GLY A 500 6.18 23.96 43.38
CA GLY A 500 5.77 22.74 42.66
C GLY A 500 5.18 23.07 41.29
N THR A 501 4.29 24.04 41.23
CA THR A 501 3.65 24.53 40.01
C THR A 501 4.66 25.03 38.96
N LYS A 502 5.76 25.67 39.38
CA LYS A 502 6.83 26.11 38.48
C LYS A 502 7.61 24.93 37.86
N ALA A 503 7.88 23.90 38.65
CA ALA A 503 8.56 22.69 38.17
C ALA A 503 7.68 21.93 37.17
N ASP A 504 6.38 21.81 37.43
CA ASP A 504 5.40 21.15 36.54
C ASP A 504 5.29 21.85 35.19
N LEU A 505 5.28 23.20 35.16
CA LEU A 505 5.26 23.99 33.95
C LEU A 505 6.55 23.86 33.11
N VAL A 506 7.72 23.76 33.78
CA VAL A 506 9.00 23.50 33.09
C VAL A 506 8.98 22.11 32.46
N THR A 507 8.46 21.12 33.16
CA THR A 507 8.31 19.74 32.67
C THR A 507 7.43 19.70 31.42
N ILE A 508 6.24 20.29 31.43
CA ILE A 508 5.33 20.35 30.28
C ILE A 508 5.99 21.05 29.07
N THR A 509 6.67 22.17 29.32
CA THR A 509 7.36 22.91 28.25
C THR A 509 8.50 22.07 27.65
N SER A 510 9.24 21.34 28.46
CA SER A 510 10.32 20.45 28.01
C SER A 510 9.79 19.27 27.19
N ILE A 511 8.68 18.68 27.59
CA ILE A 511 8.01 17.60 26.87
C ILE A 511 7.59 18.09 25.47
N ARG A 512 6.93 19.24 25.38
CA ARG A 512 6.54 19.83 24.11
C ARG A 512 7.75 20.05 23.17
N ALA A 513 8.81 20.66 23.70
CA ALA A 513 10.02 20.89 22.92
C ALA A 513 10.64 19.59 22.39
N SER A 514 10.65 18.54 23.20
CA SER A 514 11.13 17.21 22.81
C SER A 514 10.26 16.59 21.71
N LEU A 515 8.94 16.63 21.83
CA LEU A 515 8.03 16.09 20.82
C LEU A 515 8.11 16.85 19.50
N ASN A 516 8.25 18.19 19.54
CA ASN A 516 8.37 19.05 18.37
C ASN A 516 9.71 18.88 17.63
N SER A 517 10.78 18.50 18.32
CA SER A 517 12.10 18.30 17.71
C SER A 517 12.19 17.07 16.82
N ASP A 518 11.29 16.11 16.99
CA ASP A 518 11.21 14.90 16.18
C ASP A 518 10.12 15.07 15.10
N PRO A 519 10.49 15.11 13.81
CA PRO A 519 9.55 15.31 12.71
C PRO A 519 8.65 14.12 12.44
N THR A 520 8.89 12.95 13.05
CA THR A 520 8.07 11.75 12.90
C THR A 520 6.61 12.05 13.25
N ARG A 521 5.68 11.69 12.37
CA ARG A 521 4.25 11.96 12.55
C ARG A 521 3.54 10.76 13.15
N ILE A 522 2.92 10.98 14.31
CA ILE A 522 2.01 10.05 14.97
C ILE A 522 0.84 10.85 15.55
N PHE A 523 -0.36 10.31 15.49
CA PHE A 523 -1.60 11.01 15.83
C PHE A 523 -1.87 12.28 15.01
N GLY A 524 -1.22 12.40 13.85
CA GLY A 524 -1.36 13.53 12.95
C GLY A 524 -0.45 14.72 13.26
N SER A 525 -0.51 15.71 12.39
CA SER A 525 0.28 16.93 12.47
C SER A 525 -0.17 17.91 13.59
N GLY A 526 -1.34 17.67 14.19
CA GLY A 526 -1.91 18.50 15.26
C GLY A 526 -1.53 18.10 16.69
N LEU A 527 -0.81 16.98 16.88
CA LEU A 527 -0.48 16.44 18.21
C LEU A 527 0.12 17.47 19.16
N ASP A 528 1.11 18.22 18.68
CA ASP A 528 1.85 19.19 19.50
C ASP A 528 0.97 20.36 19.95
N MET A 529 0.04 20.81 19.11
CA MET A 529 -0.91 21.87 19.45
C MET A 529 -1.93 21.38 20.50
N THR A 530 -2.47 20.19 20.33
CA THR A 530 -3.51 19.64 21.22
C THR A 530 -2.94 19.33 22.61
N LEU A 531 -1.74 18.76 22.69
CA LEU A 531 -1.03 18.57 23.95
C LEU A 531 -0.65 19.92 24.59
N ALA A 532 -0.34 20.92 23.78
CA ALA A 532 -0.10 22.28 24.24
C ALA A 532 -1.34 22.91 24.86
N GLU A 533 -2.48 22.79 24.21
CA GLU A 533 -3.75 23.32 24.70
C GLU A 533 -4.10 22.72 26.05
N LEU A 534 -4.02 21.40 26.19
CA LEU A 534 -4.23 20.74 27.49
C LEU A 534 -3.24 21.23 28.55
N ALA A 535 -1.97 21.39 28.20
CA ALA A 535 -0.93 21.90 29.10
C ALA A 535 -1.17 23.36 29.50
N ASP A 536 -1.56 24.21 28.56
CA ASP A 536 -1.87 25.63 28.82
C ASP A 536 -3.15 25.78 29.65
N GLU A 537 -4.15 24.92 29.48
CA GLU A 537 -5.34 24.88 30.32
C GLU A 537 -5.02 24.52 31.76
N ILE A 538 -4.15 23.52 31.97
CA ILE A 538 -3.63 23.17 33.31
C ILE A 538 -2.88 24.37 33.90
N ARG A 539 -1.99 24.98 33.12
CA ARG A 539 -1.21 26.15 33.53
C ARG A 539 -2.09 27.32 33.95
N TRP A 540 -3.08 27.68 33.13
CA TRP A 540 -3.99 28.79 33.41
C TRP A 540 -4.75 28.59 34.72
N SER A 541 -5.26 27.40 34.95
CA SER A 541 -5.98 27.08 36.19
C SER A 541 -5.09 27.03 37.46
N LEU A 542 -3.77 26.90 37.31
CA LEU A 542 -2.81 26.93 38.40
C LEU A 542 -2.33 28.35 38.72
N THR A 543 -2.47 29.32 37.80
CA THR A 543 -2.01 30.72 37.95
C THR A 543 -3.15 31.69 38.21
N SER A 544 -4.42 31.29 37.98
CA SER A 544 -5.65 32.01 38.32
C SER A 544 -6.23 31.58 39.65
#